data_3e5c350767a66cde366f1f0f679e9d5b
#
_entry.id   3e5c350767a66cde366f1f0f679e9d5b
#
_cell.length_a   1.000
_cell.length_b   1.000
_cell.length_c   1.000
_cell.angle_alpha   90.00
_cell.angle_beta   90.00
_cell.angle_gamma   90.00
#
_symmetry.space_group_name_H-M   'P 1'
#
loop_
_entity.id
_entity.type
_entity.pdbx_description
1 polymer ?
#
loop_
_entity_poly.entity_id
_entity_poly.type
_entity_poly.pdbx_seq_one_letter_code
_entity_poly.pdbx_strand_id
1 'polypeptide(L)'
;MPVLLPSSRPRGRSERAGASRASHHAVVIAGGGPTGLMLAAELALAEVDVAVVERRPDQELVGTRAGGLHARTIEILDQRGVAERFLREGQVTQLAGFAWTRLDIGDLPTRHAYGLALRQSHIERILADWVEELAVPIYRNSEVTGFVQDATGIDVALSGGKTLRANYLVGCDGGRSLVRKRAGIDFAGSDPTLSNLMAEVEMRDEPVWGLRHDAIGFHGLSKAESGRVLVVVTEATLDRTGEPGLRDLSDALVAVFGTDFGVQNPAWISRFTDAARQAVSYRRERVLLAGDAAHIHHSVGGQGLNTGVQDAVNLGWKLAQVVRGIAPDGLLDTYHAERHPVAARVLRNTMAQIAMLRRGEAGLRAARDVVSDLLAMEEPRKRFGAMMSGLDIRYDLGEGHELLGRRMPDLDLIVDGYPQRLFTLLHGAQALLINFGKSGGFDIVSRADRIRVINASHDGAWELPAIGQVAAPEAVLVRPDGHVAWVGDESQRGLEDALIIWFGSAAAA
;
A
#
# COMPACT_ATOMS: atom_id res chain seq x y z
N MET A 1 -13.69 76.63 -47.16
CA MET A 1 -13.37 75.21 -47.55
C MET A 1 -12.33 74.68 -46.56
N PRO A 2 -12.68 73.82 -45.66
CA PRO A 2 -11.68 73.10 -44.79
C PRO A 2 -11.40 71.75 -45.42
N VAL A 3 -10.12 71.43 -45.41
CA VAL A 3 -9.49 70.17 -45.91
C VAL A 3 -9.73 69.07 -44.86
N LEU A 4 -10.33 67.94 -45.33
CA LEU A 4 -10.52 66.70 -44.56
C LEU A 4 -9.22 65.94 -44.52
N LEU A 5 -8.70 65.59 -43.29
CA LEU A 5 -7.65 64.61 -43.03
C LEU A 5 -8.28 63.23 -42.85
N PRO A 6 -7.63 62.13 -43.30
CA PRO A 6 -8.20 60.77 -43.19
C PRO A 6 -7.99 60.17 -41.78
N SER A 7 -9.06 59.54 -41.25
CA SER A 7 -9.09 58.83 -39.98
C SER A 7 -8.24 57.56 -40.03
N SER A 8 -7.29 57.43 -39.13
CA SER A 8 -6.52 56.22 -38.84
C SER A 8 -7.37 55.21 -38.09
N ARG A 9 -7.62 54.04 -38.65
CA ARG A 9 -8.20 52.88 -37.97
C ARG A 9 -7.20 52.29 -36.99
N PRO A 10 -7.60 51.91 -35.74
CA PRO A 10 -6.72 51.17 -34.85
C PRO A 10 -6.52 49.74 -35.35
N ARG A 11 -5.25 49.32 -35.41
CA ARG A 11 -4.84 47.93 -35.67
C ARG A 11 -5.32 47.04 -34.49
N GLY A 12 -6.08 45.98 -34.85
CA GLY A 12 -6.51 44.97 -33.92
C GLY A 12 -5.32 44.36 -33.18
N ARG A 13 -5.38 44.38 -31.85
CA ARG A 13 -4.54 43.53 -30.98
C ARG A 13 -4.97 42.09 -31.21
N SER A 14 -4.10 41.28 -31.78
CA SER A 14 -4.24 39.82 -31.72
C SER A 14 -4.20 39.40 -30.25
N GLU A 15 -5.33 38.96 -29.74
CA GLU A 15 -5.39 38.20 -28.51
C GLU A 15 -4.56 36.92 -28.69
N ARG A 16 -3.34 36.95 -28.24
CA ARG A 16 -2.63 35.69 -27.96
C ARG A 16 -3.40 35.03 -26.81
N ALA A 17 -4.11 33.96 -27.14
CA ALA A 17 -4.65 33.04 -26.17
C ALA A 17 -3.50 32.69 -25.18
N GLY A 18 -3.64 33.13 -23.93
CA GLY A 18 -2.69 32.84 -22.89
C GLY A 18 -2.67 31.33 -22.69
N ALA A 19 -1.60 30.67 -23.11
CA ALA A 19 -1.33 29.32 -22.70
C ALA A 19 -1.33 29.31 -21.15
N SER A 20 -2.32 28.69 -20.55
CA SER A 20 -2.35 28.44 -19.10
C SER A 20 -1.01 27.80 -18.74
N ARG A 21 -0.20 28.48 -17.94
CA ARG A 21 1.04 27.87 -17.42
C ARG A 21 0.63 26.57 -16.75
N ALA A 22 1.16 25.45 -17.25
CA ALA A 22 0.98 24.16 -16.60
C ALA A 22 1.41 24.27 -15.13
N SER A 23 0.56 23.86 -14.20
CA SER A 23 0.96 23.78 -12.80
C SER A 23 2.07 22.75 -12.72
N HIS A 24 3.18 23.09 -12.07
CA HIS A 24 4.34 22.23 -11.89
C HIS A 24 4.33 21.63 -10.50
N HIS A 25 4.58 20.33 -10.40
CA HIS A 25 4.81 19.61 -9.15
C HIS A 25 6.06 18.73 -9.28
N ALA A 26 6.74 18.45 -8.21
CA ALA A 26 7.85 17.50 -8.26
C ALA A 26 7.36 16.07 -8.52
N VAL A 27 6.22 15.69 -7.93
CA VAL A 27 5.58 14.38 -8.13
C VAL A 27 4.08 14.56 -8.36
N VAL A 28 3.56 13.85 -9.37
CA VAL A 28 2.12 13.68 -9.56
C VAL A 28 1.75 12.22 -9.28
N ILE A 29 0.75 12.00 -8.43
CA ILE A 29 0.19 10.69 -8.11
C ILE A 29 -1.16 10.56 -8.81
N ALA A 30 -1.30 9.52 -9.64
CA ALA A 30 -2.56 9.18 -10.27
C ALA A 30 -3.34 8.19 -9.38
N GLY A 31 -4.43 8.65 -8.76
CA GLY A 31 -5.31 7.89 -7.88
C GLY A 31 -5.18 8.26 -6.40
N GLY A 32 -6.30 8.69 -5.79
CA GLY A 32 -6.46 9.06 -4.39
C GLY A 32 -7.04 7.94 -3.52
N GLY A 33 -6.72 6.68 -3.81
CA GLY A 33 -6.99 5.53 -2.94
C GLY A 33 -5.94 5.41 -1.83
N PRO A 34 -6.02 4.35 -0.96
CA PRO A 34 -5.15 4.21 0.21
C PRO A 34 -3.67 4.28 -0.11
N THR A 35 -3.23 3.64 -1.20
CA THR A 35 -1.82 3.65 -1.64
C THR A 35 -1.37 5.05 -2.06
N GLY A 36 -2.18 5.75 -2.86
CA GLY A 36 -1.83 7.09 -3.35
C GLY A 36 -1.83 8.13 -2.24
N LEU A 37 -2.80 8.07 -1.31
CA LEU A 37 -2.86 8.95 -0.14
C LEU A 37 -1.67 8.71 0.80
N MET A 38 -1.32 7.44 1.07
CA MET A 38 -0.15 7.12 1.88
C MET A 38 1.14 7.64 1.24
N LEU A 39 1.31 7.46 -0.08
CA LEU A 39 2.47 7.97 -0.81
C LEU A 39 2.52 9.51 -0.78
N ALA A 40 1.38 10.17 -0.91
CA ALA A 40 1.29 11.62 -0.82
C ALA A 40 1.75 12.14 0.55
N ALA A 41 1.32 11.46 1.63
CA ALA A 41 1.75 11.78 2.99
C ALA A 41 3.26 11.56 3.18
N GLU A 42 3.81 10.44 2.71
CA GLU A 42 5.26 10.15 2.79
C GLU A 42 6.11 11.22 2.08
N LEU A 43 5.68 11.65 0.89
CA LEU A 43 6.37 12.69 0.12
C LEU A 43 6.26 14.06 0.79
N ALA A 44 5.09 14.40 1.34
CA ALA A 44 4.88 15.64 2.06
C ALA A 44 5.69 15.72 3.36
N LEU A 45 5.78 14.62 4.13
CA LEU A 45 6.66 14.53 5.31
C LEU A 45 8.14 14.74 4.95
N ALA A 46 8.53 14.37 3.73
CA ALA A 46 9.87 14.61 3.20
C ALA A 46 10.01 15.96 2.47
N GLU A 47 9.04 16.87 2.63
CA GLU A 47 9.02 18.23 2.05
C GLU A 47 9.09 18.25 0.52
N VAL A 48 8.53 17.24 -0.15
CA VAL A 48 8.42 17.17 -1.61
C VAL A 48 7.11 17.79 -2.07
N ASP A 49 7.15 18.69 -3.05
CA ASP A 49 5.96 19.21 -3.72
C ASP A 49 5.27 18.08 -4.50
N VAL A 50 4.15 17.60 -4.00
CA VAL A 50 3.38 16.49 -4.53
C VAL A 50 1.92 16.88 -4.75
N ALA A 51 1.31 16.34 -5.79
CA ALA A 51 -0.12 16.48 -6.05
C ALA A 51 -0.76 15.13 -6.35
N VAL A 52 -2.00 14.94 -5.88
CA VAL A 52 -2.82 13.77 -6.18
C VAL A 52 -3.87 14.14 -7.22
N VAL A 53 -4.06 13.28 -8.22
CA VAL A 53 -5.15 13.38 -9.21
C VAL A 53 -6.16 12.27 -8.91
N GLU A 54 -7.40 12.63 -8.56
CA GLU A 54 -8.47 11.70 -8.21
C GLU A 54 -9.73 11.98 -9.03
N ARG A 55 -10.26 10.92 -9.66
CA ARG A 55 -11.47 11.02 -10.49
C ARG A 55 -12.76 11.25 -9.72
N ARG A 56 -12.82 10.81 -8.44
CA ARG A 56 -13.98 11.00 -7.57
C ARG A 56 -14.09 12.46 -7.11
N PRO A 57 -15.33 12.95 -6.88
CA PRO A 57 -15.55 14.30 -6.38
C PRO A 57 -15.11 14.46 -4.91
N ASP A 58 -15.15 13.39 -4.15
CA ASP A 58 -14.85 13.30 -2.73
C ASP A 58 -14.19 11.96 -2.37
N GLN A 59 -14.12 11.63 -1.09
CA GLN A 59 -13.54 10.37 -0.60
C GLN A 59 -14.61 9.30 -0.35
N GLU A 60 -15.87 9.56 -0.72
CA GLU A 60 -16.92 8.56 -0.59
C GLU A 60 -16.68 7.38 -1.53
N LEU A 61 -16.71 6.19 -0.97
CA LEU A 61 -16.60 4.95 -1.72
C LEU A 61 -17.99 4.36 -1.94
N VAL A 62 -18.35 4.17 -3.19
CA VAL A 62 -19.46 3.31 -3.54
C VAL A 62 -18.97 1.87 -3.46
N GLY A 63 -19.42 1.16 -2.43
CA GLY A 63 -19.03 -0.21 -2.15
C GLY A 63 -17.84 -0.34 -1.21
N THR A 64 -17.60 -1.57 -0.74
CA THR A 64 -16.41 -1.90 0.06
C THR A 64 -15.54 -2.91 -0.68
N ARG A 65 -14.23 -2.76 -0.61
CA ARG A 65 -13.27 -3.67 -1.26
C ARG A 65 -12.27 -4.26 -0.29
N ALA A 66 -11.98 -3.57 0.80
CA ALA A 66 -11.09 -4.01 1.85
C ALA A 66 -11.72 -3.79 3.22
N GLY A 67 -11.42 -4.68 4.16
CA GLY A 67 -12.06 -4.72 5.48
C GLY A 67 -11.07 -4.71 6.63
N GLY A 68 -9.81 -4.27 6.44
CA GLY A 68 -8.91 -4.21 7.57
C GLY A 68 -7.45 -3.91 7.27
N LEU A 69 -6.74 -3.60 8.34
CA LEU A 69 -5.31 -3.38 8.38
C LEU A 69 -4.62 -4.53 9.10
N HIS A 70 -3.50 -4.98 8.54
CA HIS A 70 -2.64 -5.98 9.16
C HIS A 70 -1.62 -5.34 10.11
N ALA A 71 -1.06 -6.14 11.01
CA ALA A 71 -0.12 -5.69 12.03
C ALA A 71 1.02 -4.82 11.45
N ARG A 72 1.64 -5.22 10.33
CA ARG A 72 2.72 -4.42 9.72
C ARG A 72 2.23 -3.06 9.24
N THR A 73 1.02 -2.98 8.69
CA THR A 73 0.45 -1.70 8.26
C THR A 73 0.14 -0.80 9.46
N ILE A 74 -0.35 -1.38 10.57
CA ILE A 74 -0.58 -0.65 11.82
C ILE A 74 0.73 -0.14 12.40
N GLU A 75 1.81 -0.94 12.37
CA GLU A 75 3.15 -0.50 12.76
C GLU A 75 3.64 0.69 11.93
N ILE A 76 3.42 0.66 10.62
CA ILE A 76 3.76 1.78 9.74
C ILE A 76 3.01 3.06 10.13
N LEU A 77 1.71 2.94 10.39
CA LEU A 77 0.90 4.08 10.84
C LEU A 77 1.34 4.59 12.22
N ASP A 78 1.78 3.70 13.10
CA ASP A 78 2.38 4.07 14.40
C ASP A 78 3.74 4.77 14.20
N GLN A 79 4.58 4.28 13.29
CA GLN A 79 5.82 4.94 12.89
C GLN A 79 5.60 6.34 12.26
N ARG A 80 4.37 6.70 11.92
CA ARG A 80 3.97 8.04 11.43
C ARG A 80 3.14 8.81 12.43
N GLY A 81 2.90 8.26 13.62
CA GLY A 81 2.14 8.91 14.69
C GLY A 81 0.65 9.03 14.43
N VAL A 82 0.10 8.26 13.47
CA VAL A 82 -1.32 8.36 13.08
C VAL A 82 -2.14 7.10 13.38
N ALA A 83 -1.54 6.03 13.91
CA ALA A 83 -2.22 4.76 14.17
C ALA A 83 -3.46 4.90 15.05
N GLU A 84 -3.41 5.75 16.08
CA GLU A 84 -4.53 5.98 17.00
C GLU A 84 -5.80 6.47 16.31
N ARG A 85 -5.71 7.17 15.17
CA ARG A 85 -6.85 7.63 14.40
C ARG A 85 -7.65 6.44 13.84
N PHE A 86 -6.96 5.38 13.41
CA PHE A 86 -7.53 4.15 12.89
C PHE A 86 -8.03 3.24 14.01
N LEU A 87 -7.25 3.10 15.07
CA LEU A 87 -7.59 2.25 16.23
C LEU A 87 -8.88 2.69 16.94
N ARG A 88 -9.19 3.98 16.96
CA ARG A 88 -10.43 4.51 17.55
C ARG A 88 -11.69 4.11 16.79
N GLU A 89 -11.60 3.84 15.50
CA GLU A 89 -12.75 3.53 14.65
C GLU A 89 -12.85 2.05 14.30
N GLY A 90 -11.76 1.29 14.42
CA GLY A 90 -11.72 -0.11 14.04
C GLY A 90 -11.90 -1.06 15.24
N GLN A 91 -12.06 -2.33 14.90
CA GLN A 91 -12.14 -3.41 15.89
C GLN A 91 -10.88 -4.28 15.79
N VAL A 92 -10.18 -4.41 16.91
CA VAL A 92 -8.97 -5.24 17.02
C VAL A 92 -9.35 -6.72 17.01
N THR A 93 -8.59 -7.53 16.27
CA THR A 93 -8.68 -8.98 16.27
C THR A 93 -7.28 -9.60 16.28
N GLN A 94 -7.04 -10.55 17.18
CA GLN A 94 -5.78 -11.29 17.28
C GLN A 94 -5.75 -12.54 16.37
N LEU A 95 -6.57 -12.53 15.33
CA LEU A 95 -6.69 -13.64 14.41
C LEU A 95 -6.30 -13.20 12.98
N ALA A 96 -5.38 -13.95 12.39
CA ALA A 96 -5.17 -14.00 10.95
C ALA A 96 -5.84 -15.24 10.36
N GLY A 97 -5.82 -15.40 9.05
CA GLY A 97 -6.39 -16.57 8.39
C GLY A 97 -5.56 -17.03 7.20
N PHE A 98 -5.44 -18.36 7.05
CA PHE A 98 -4.89 -18.96 5.85
C PHE A 98 -5.75 -20.16 5.43
N ALA A 99 -6.34 -20.10 4.23
CA ALA A 99 -7.22 -21.15 3.68
C ALA A 99 -8.29 -21.65 4.68
N TRP A 100 -8.97 -20.74 5.39
CA TRP A 100 -9.97 -20.97 6.46
C TRP A 100 -9.40 -21.44 7.81
N THR A 101 -8.11 -21.75 7.90
CA THR A 101 -7.48 -22.00 9.19
C THR A 101 -7.27 -20.70 9.91
N ARG A 102 -7.77 -20.59 11.15
CA ARG A 102 -7.56 -19.45 12.02
C ARG A 102 -6.18 -19.53 12.65
N LEU A 103 -5.43 -18.46 12.58
CA LEU A 103 -4.10 -18.33 13.14
C LEU A 103 -4.16 -17.29 14.25
N ASP A 104 -3.96 -17.70 15.50
CA ASP A 104 -3.75 -16.78 16.59
C ASP A 104 -2.40 -16.08 16.38
N ILE A 105 -2.43 -14.76 16.39
CA ILE A 105 -1.25 -13.89 16.23
C ILE A 105 -0.97 -13.04 17.47
N GLY A 106 -1.74 -13.23 18.54
CA GLY A 106 -1.64 -12.42 19.76
C GLY A 106 -0.34 -12.60 20.54
N ASP A 107 0.39 -13.67 20.28
CA ASP A 107 1.69 -13.99 20.89
C ASP A 107 2.90 -13.61 20.00
N LEU A 108 2.68 -12.96 18.87
CA LEU A 108 3.78 -12.46 18.03
C LEU A 108 4.50 -11.29 18.72
N PRO A 109 5.84 -11.26 18.69
CA PRO A 109 6.64 -10.24 19.35
C PRO A 109 6.56 -8.88 18.64
N THR A 110 5.45 -8.21 18.83
CA THR A 110 5.17 -6.84 18.40
C THR A 110 4.12 -6.22 19.31
N ARG A 111 4.13 -4.88 19.47
CA ARG A 111 3.07 -4.17 20.19
C ARG A 111 1.72 -4.25 19.48
N HIS A 112 1.72 -4.48 18.17
CA HIS A 112 0.55 -4.58 17.35
C HIS A 112 0.31 -6.04 16.91
N ALA A 113 0.33 -6.99 17.86
CA ALA A 113 0.06 -8.41 17.61
C ALA A 113 -1.44 -8.64 17.29
N TYR A 114 -1.99 -7.87 16.34
CA TYR A 114 -3.40 -7.91 15.94
C TYR A 114 -3.61 -7.32 14.53
N GLY A 115 -4.72 -7.67 13.92
CA GLY A 115 -5.30 -6.95 12.79
C GLY A 115 -6.37 -5.98 13.27
N LEU A 116 -6.69 -4.99 12.47
CA LEU A 116 -7.74 -4.02 12.72
C LEU A 116 -8.83 -4.17 11.66
N ALA A 117 -10.01 -4.65 12.05
CA ALA A 117 -11.18 -4.65 11.18
C ALA A 117 -11.69 -3.20 11.04
N LEU A 118 -11.54 -2.64 9.85
CA LEU A 118 -11.94 -1.27 9.53
C LEU A 118 -12.24 -1.18 8.03
N ARG A 119 -13.39 -0.64 7.66
CA ARG A 119 -13.76 -0.51 6.24
C ARG A 119 -12.83 0.42 5.49
N GLN A 120 -12.61 0.14 4.22
CA GLN A 120 -11.76 0.96 3.35
C GLN A 120 -12.22 2.43 3.30
N SER A 121 -13.52 2.71 3.34
CA SER A 121 -14.04 4.08 3.38
C SER A 121 -13.51 4.89 4.55
N HIS A 122 -13.47 4.29 5.75
CA HIS A 122 -12.89 4.94 6.93
C HIS A 122 -11.37 5.10 6.79
N ILE A 123 -10.68 4.06 6.29
CA ILE A 123 -9.23 4.10 6.06
C ILE A 123 -8.89 5.24 5.09
N GLU A 124 -9.61 5.34 3.97
CA GLU A 124 -9.36 6.40 2.98
C GLU A 124 -9.68 7.79 3.52
N ARG A 125 -10.77 7.94 4.28
CA ARG A 125 -11.11 9.21 4.90
C ARG A 125 -10.03 9.68 5.87
N ILE A 126 -9.59 8.80 6.78
CA ILE A 126 -8.54 9.14 7.75
C ILE A 126 -7.22 9.51 7.05
N LEU A 127 -6.86 8.77 5.99
CA LEU A 127 -5.67 9.11 5.20
C LEU A 127 -5.83 10.43 4.45
N ALA A 128 -7.04 10.72 3.89
CA ALA A 128 -7.29 11.97 3.18
C ALA A 128 -7.27 13.17 4.13
N ASP A 129 -7.85 13.05 5.32
CA ASP A 129 -7.80 14.07 6.37
C ASP A 129 -6.34 14.37 6.75
N TRP A 130 -5.50 13.33 6.90
CA TRP A 130 -4.09 13.51 7.18
C TRP A 130 -3.33 14.17 6.03
N VAL A 131 -3.61 13.80 4.78
CA VAL A 131 -3.03 14.42 3.57
C VAL A 131 -3.43 15.89 3.46
N GLU A 132 -4.66 16.24 3.85
CA GLU A 132 -5.13 17.64 3.92
C GLU A 132 -4.39 18.43 5.00
N GLU A 133 -4.18 17.86 6.20
CA GLU A 133 -3.35 18.46 7.26
C GLU A 133 -1.92 18.74 6.79
N LEU A 134 -1.37 17.89 5.90
CA LEU A 134 -0.06 18.07 5.26
C LEU A 134 -0.10 19.03 4.07
N ALA A 135 -1.24 19.67 3.81
CA ALA A 135 -1.45 20.67 2.75
C ALA A 135 -1.15 20.15 1.33
N VAL A 136 -1.32 18.85 1.06
CA VAL A 136 -1.14 18.28 -0.28
C VAL A 136 -2.36 18.56 -1.16
N PRO A 137 -2.22 19.18 -2.34
CA PRO A 137 -3.33 19.41 -3.25
C PRO A 137 -3.86 18.11 -3.87
N ILE A 138 -5.18 17.90 -3.80
CA ILE A 138 -5.88 16.81 -4.46
C ILE A 138 -6.75 17.40 -5.57
N TYR A 139 -6.39 17.12 -6.83
CA TYR A 139 -7.18 17.49 -8.01
C TYR A 139 -8.34 16.50 -8.18
N ARG A 140 -9.47 16.79 -7.54
CA ARG A 140 -10.69 15.99 -7.60
C ARG A 140 -11.46 16.21 -8.92
N ASN A 141 -12.40 15.31 -9.25
CA ASN A 141 -13.12 15.29 -10.53
C ASN A 141 -12.16 15.30 -11.74
N SER A 142 -10.97 14.77 -11.57
CA SER A 142 -9.91 14.81 -12.56
C SER A 142 -9.31 13.42 -12.72
N GLU A 143 -9.17 12.99 -13.97
CA GLU A 143 -8.58 11.69 -14.29
C GLU A 143 -7.36 11.90 -15.18
N VAL A 144 -6.29 11.14 -14.94
CA VAL A 144 -5.16 11.09 -15.86
C VAL A 144 -5.59 10.40 -17.14
N THR A 145 -5.53 11.10 -18.26
CA THR A 145 -5.93 10.59 -19.59
C THR A 145 -4.74 10.15 -20.44
N GLY A 146 -3.55 10.62 -20.10
CA GLY A 146 -2.30 10.28 -20.77
C GLY A 146 -1.13 11.06 -20.19
N PHE A 147 0.04 10.76 -20.70
CA PHE A 147 1.26 11.50 -20.36
C PHE A 147 2.31 11.38 -21.47
N VAL A 148 3.23 12.33 -21.49
CA VAL A 148 4.42 12.34 -22.35
C VAL A 148 5.61 12.72 -21.48
N GLN A 149 6.68 11.92 -21.54
CA GLN A 149 7.91 12.20 -20.79
C GLN A 149 9.05 12.65 -21.72
N ASP A 150 9.91 13.51 -21.21
CA ASP A 150 11.12 13.98 -21.86
C ASP A 150 12.34 13.90 -20.89
N ALA A 151 13.48 14.42 -21.31
CA ALA A 151 14.70 14.41 -20.49
C ALA A 151 14.55 15.17 -19.16
N THR A 152 13.62 16.13 -19.05
CA THR A 152 13.49 17.04 -17.92
C THR A 152 12.29 16.74 -17.02
N GLY A 153 11.32 15.92 -17.46
CA GLY A 153 10.13 15.62 -16.69
C GLY A 153 9.04 14.93 -17.48
N ILE A 154 7.82 15.04 -17.01
CA ILE A 154 6.64 14.38 -17.58
C ILE A 154 5.45 15.35 -17.61
N ASP A 155 4.80 15.48 -18.75
CA ASP A 155 3.55 16.20 -18.93
C ASP A 155 2.38 15.23 -18.74
N VAL A 156 1.57 15.46 -17.72
CA VAL A 156 0.44 14.62 -17.34
C VAL A 156 -0.84 15.30 -17.80
N ALA A 157 -1.52 14.70 -18.79
CA ALA A 157 -2.79 15.19 -19.30
C ALA A 157 -3.94 14.72 -18.40
N LEU A 158 -4.82 15.65 -18.04
CA LEU A 158 -6.01 15.40 -17.23
C LEU A 158 -7.29 15.52 -18.05
N SER A 159 -8.35 14.87 -17.55
CA SER A 159 -9.72 15.13 -18.05
C SER A 159 -10.02 16.63 -17.96
N GLY A 160 -10.80 17.16 -18.92
CA GLY A 160 -11.06 18.61 -19.01
C GLY A 160 -9.94 19.42 -19.68
N GLY A 161 -8.89 18.78 -20.22
CA GLY A 161 -7.86 19.43 -21.04
C GLY A 161 -6.76 20.16 -20.27
N LYS A 162 -6.72 20.04 -18.93
CA LYS A 162 -5.63 20.55 -18.11
C LYS A 162 -4.39 19.64 -18.20
N THR A 163 -3.20 20.23 -18.17
CA THR A 163 -1.93 19.49 -18.09
C THR A 163 -1.17 19.90 -16.84
N LEU A 164 -0.59 18.93 -16.15
CA LEU A 164 0.36 19.13 -15.05
C LEU A 164 1.76 18.73 -15.54
N ARG A 165 2.76 19.53 -15.20
CA ARG A 165 4.17 19.16 -15.41
C ARG A 165 4.72 18.56 -14.11
N ALA A 166 5.47 17.45 -14.18
CA ALA A 166 6.10 16.86 -13.02
C ALA A 166 7.49 16.29 -13.33
N ASN A 167 8.28 16.02 -12.28
CA ASN A 167 9.54 15.29 -12.45
C ASN A 167 9.26 13.78 -12.54
N TYR A 168 8.27 13.30 -11.79
CA TYR A 168 7.85 11.88 -11.77
C TYR A 168 6.33 11.75 -11.72
N LEU A 169 5.82 10.67 -12.33
CA LEU A 169 4.42 10.23 -12.24
C LEU A 169 4.36 8.88 -11.54
N VAL A 170 3.54 8.76 -10.51
CA VAL A 170 3.29 7.48 -9.84
C VAL A 170 1.86 7.03 -10.10
N GLY A 171 1.69 5.87 -10.74
CA GLY A 171 0.41 5.21 -10.94
C GLY A 171 -0.03 4.46 -9.69
N CYS A 172 -1.04 5.00 -9.00
CA CYS A 172 -1.82 4.37 -7.92
C CYS A 172 -3.29 4.22 -8.36
N ASP A 173 -3.53 4.08 -9.67
CA ASP A 173 -4.83 4.17 -10.37
C ASP A 173 -5.54 2.80 -10.48
N GLY A 174 -5.17 1.85 -9.62
CA GLY A 174 -5.87 0.58 -9.45
C GLY A 174 -5.56 -0.46 -10.53
N GLY A 175 -6.19 -1.64 -10.43
CA GLY A 175 -5.85 -2.82 -11.25
C GLY A 175 -6.02 -2.62 -12.76
N ARG A 176 -6.91 -1.70 -13.17
CA ARG A 176 -7.09 -1.32 -14.59
C ARG A 176 -6.16 -0.20 -15.04
N SER A 177 -5.12 0.12 -14.28
CA SER A 177 -4.20 1.24 -14.42
C SER A 177 -3.99 1.71 -15.86
N LEU A 178 -4.31 2.97 -16.13
CA LEU A 178 -4.00 3.65 -17.37
C LEU A 178 -2.50 3.97 -17.42
N VAL A 179 -1.93 4.38 -16.28
CA VAL A 179 -0.50 4.72 -16.17
C VAL A 179 0.36 3.54 -16.58
N ARG A 180 0.11 2.33 -16.05
CA ARG A 180 0.83 1.10 -16.43
C ARG A 180 0.74 0.83 -17.93
N LYS A 181 -0.47 0.88 -18.50
CA LYS A 181 -0.73 0.60 -19.91
C LYS A 181 -0.02 1.60 -20.83
N ARG A 182 -0.07 2.89 -20.49
CA ARG A 182 0.57 3.95 -21.28
C ARG A 182 2.10 3.93 -21.14
N ALA A 183 2.62 3.49 -20.01
CA ALA A 183 4.05 3.25 -19.85
C ALA A 183 4.53 2.01 -20.63
N GLY A 184 3.64 1.19 -21.20
CA GLY A 184 4.00 -0.04 -21.88
C GLY A 184 4.62 -1.08 -20.95
N ILE A 185 4.16 -1.12 -19.69
CA ILE A 185 4.61 -2.11 -18.71
C ILE A 185 3.65 -3.31 -18.75
N ASP A 186 4.17 -4.49 -19.07
CA ASP A 186 3.40 -5.71 -19.14
C ASP A 186 2.87 -6.13 -17.77
N PHE A 187 1.70 -6.78 -17.77
CA PHE A 187 1.01 -7.24 -16.58
C PHE A 187 0.85 -8.75 -16.63
N ALA A 188 1.91 -9.44 -16.25
CA ALA A 188 2.02 -10.89 -16.32
C ALA A 188 1.23 -11.59 -15.20
N GLY A 189 0.76 -12.81 -15.45
CA GLY A 189 0.08 -13.63 -14.45
C GLY A 189 -0.99 -14.52 -15.04
N SER A 190 -1.98 -14.90 -14.23
CA SER A 190 -3.07 -15.81 -14.61
C SER A 190 -4.36 -15.05 -14.91
N ASP A 191 -5.08 -15.55 -15.92
CA ASP A 191 -6.44 -15.15 -16.20
C ASP A 191 -7.40 -15.61 -15.09
N PRO A 192 -8.55 -14.95 -14.92
CA PRO A 192 -9.52 -15.35 -13.93
C PRO A 192 -10.10 -16.73 -14.22
N THR A 193 -10.36 -17.47 -13.18
CA THR A 193 -11.05 -18.76 -13.21
C THR A 193 -12.34 -18.74 -12.40
N LEU A 194 -12.53 -17.72 -11.58
CA LEU A 194 -13.74 -17.46 -10.78
C LEU A 194 -14.18 -16.01 -10.93
N SER A 195 -15.48 -15.80 -10.93
CA SER A 195 -16.12 -14.49 -10.84
C SER A 195 -17.00 -14.42 -9.61
N ASN A 196 -16.92 -13.31 -8.89
CA ASN A 196 -17.70 -13.07 -7.68
C ASN A 196 -18.42 -11.73 -7.79
N LEU A 197 -19.64 -11.70 -7.29
CA LEU A 197 -20.39 -10.46 -7.06
C LEU A 197 -20.32 -10.09 -5.59
N MET A 198 -20.14 -8.80 -5.32
CA MET A 198 -20.30 -8.21 -4.02
C MET A 198 -21.30 -7.07 -4.14
N ALA A 199 -22.26 -7.01 -3.21
CA ALA A 199 -23.32 -6.03 -3.28
C ALA A 199 -23.82 -5.63 -1.89
N GLU A 200 -24.40 -4.44 -1.79
CA GLU A 200 -25.19 -4.03 -0.64
C GLU A 200 -26.61 -3.75 -1.11
N VAL A 201 -27.57 -4.54 -0.59
CA VAL A 201 -28.93 -4.63 -1.12
C VAL A 201 -29.95 -4.67 0.00
N GLU A 202 -31.23 -4.48 -0.34
CA GLU A 202 -32.36 -4.88 0.47
C GLU A 202 -32.83 -6.27 0.06
N MET A 203 -33.30 -7.06 1.03
CA MET A 203 -33.93 -8.35 0.80
C MET A 203 -35.29 -8.36 1.47
N ARG A 204 -36.29 -8.93 0.79
CA ARG A 204 -37.66 -9.03 1.34
C ARG A 204 -37.77 -10.17 2.35
N ASP A 205 -37.16 -11.29 2.00
CA ASP A 205 -37.14 -12.49 2.81
C ASP A 205 -35.88 -12.55 3.65
N GLU A 206 -35.96 -13.10 4.87
CA GLU A 206 -34.81 -13.25 5.77
C GLU A 206 -33.79 -14.18 5.13
N PRO A 207 -32.55 -13.74 4.90
CA PRO A 207 -31.53 -14.57 4.27
C PRO A 207 -30.88 -15.55 5.26
N VAL A 208 -30.22 -16.58 4.75
CA VAL A 208 -29.36 -17.47 5.54
C VAL A 208 -28.06 -16.78 5.85
N TRP A 209 -27.95 -16.24 7.06
CA TRP A 209 -26.77 -15.47 7.50
C TRP A 209 -25.50 -16.33 7.62
N GLY A 210 -24.38 -15.69 7.38
CA GLY A 210 -23.04 -16.25 7.57
C GLY A 210 -22.33 -16.61 6.27
N LEU A 211 -21.21 -17.30 6.44
CA LEU A 211 -20.35 -17.73 5.34
C LEU A 211 -20.68 -19.17 4.94
N ARG A 212 -20.79 -19.41 3.66
CA ARG A 212 -21.07 -20.71 3.07
C ARG A 212 -20.08 -20.98 1.97
N HIS A 213 -19.77 -22.26 1.79
CA HIS A 213 -18.93 -22.71 0.71
C HIS A 213 -19.51 -24.00 0.11
N ASP A 214 -19.63 -24.05 -1.21
CA ASP A 214 -20.13 -25.23 -1.95
C ASP A 214 -19.34 -25.51 -3.23
N ALA A 215 -19.90 -26.29 -4.16
CA ALA A 215 -19.25 -26.63 -5.41
C ALA A 215 -19.08 -25.43 -6.37
N ILE A 216 -19.92 -24.40 -6.24
CA ILE A 216 -19.87 -23.18 -7.06
C ILE A 216 -18.75 -22.26 -6.55
N GLY A 217 -18.64 -22.11 -5.23
CA GLY A 217 -17.61 -21.24 -4.65
C GLY A 217 -17.88 -20.80 -3.22
N PHE A 218 -17.51 -19.57 -2.96
CA PHE A 218 -17.65 -18.91 -1.66
C PHE A 218 -18.79 -17.90 -1.65
N HIS A 219 -19.63 -17.98 -0.63
CA HIS A 219 -20.80 -17.14 -0.50
C HIS A 219 -20.94 -16.62 0.93
N GLY A 220 -21.36 -15.37 1.08
CA GLY A 220 -21.54 -14.76 2.37
C GLY A 220 -22.68 -13.75 2.37
N LEU A 221 -23.53 -13.83 3.41
CA LEU A 221 -24.59 -12.87 3.67
C LEU A 221 -24.43 -12.33 5.09
N SER A 222 -24.28 -11.02 5.24
CA SER A 222 -24.07 -10.36 6.52
C SER A 222 -24.81 -9.03 6.59
N LYS A 223 -25.04 -8.52 7.79
CA LYS A 223 -25.64 -7.20 7.98
C LYS A 223 -24.59 -6.11 7.72
N ALA A 224 -24.93 -5.16 6.85
CA ALA A 224 -24.17 -3.94 6.66
C ALA A 224 -24.48 -2.93 7.80
N GLU A 225 -23.61 -1.94 7.99
CA GLU A 225 -23.85 -0.84 8.96
C GLU A 225 -25.10 -0.02 8.63
N SER A 226 -25.43 0.09 7.35
CA SER A 226 -26.66 0.71 6.85
C SER A 226 -27.95 -0.04 7.25
N GLY A 227 -27.84 -1.24 7.83
CA GLY A 227 -28.95 -2.15 8.08
C GLY A 227 -29.35 -3.01 6.87
N ARG A 228 -28.74 -2.79 5.71
CA ARG A 228 -28.91 -3.59 4.49
C ARG A 228 -28.17 -4.92 4.58
N VAL A 229 -28.31 -5.75 3.55
CA VAL A 229 -27.57 -7.03 3.41
C VAL A 229 -26.34 -6.81 2.57
N LEU A 230 -25.18 -7.12 3.13
CA LEU A 230 -23.93 -7.27 2.38
C LEU A 230 -23.85 -8.70 1.83
N VAL A 231 -23.78 -8.79 0.52
CA VAL A 231 -23.73 -10.05 -0.23
C VAL A 231 -22.36 -10.24 -0.83
N VAL A 232 -21.79 -11.44 -0.71
CA VAL A 232 -20.71 -11.94 -1.55
C VAL A 232 -21.19 -13.28 -2.13
N VAL A 233 -21.17 -13.42 -3.44
CA VAL A 233 -21.60 -14.66 -4.11
C VAL A 233 -20.76 -14.95 -5.33
N THR A 234 -20.32 -16.20 -5.49
CA THR A 234 -19.62 -16.65 -6.70
C THR A 234 -20.62 -16.87 -7.82
N GLU A 235 -20.31 -16.36 -9.01
CA GLU A 235 -21.11 -16.58 -10.23
C GLU A 235 -20.87 -18.00 -10.78
N ALA A 236 -21.90 -18.63 -11.28
CA ALA A 236 -21.80 -19.97 -11.86
C ALA A 236 -20.97 -20.03 -13.17
N THR A 237 -20.81 -18.89 -13.86
CA THR A 237 -20.07 -18.77 -15.13
C THR A 237 -19.18 -17.52 -15.12
N LEU A 238 -18.07 -17.61 -15.86
CA LEU A 238 -17.10 -16.50 -16.05
C LEU A 238 -17.47 -15.55 -17.19
N ASP A 239 -18.43 -15.91 -18.03
CA ASP A 239 -18.64 -15.26 -19.34
C ASP A 239 -19.39 -13.93 -19.30
N ARG A 240 -19.66 -13.39 -18.12
CA ARG A 240 -20.39 -12.11 -17.99
C ARG A 240 -19.43 -10.93 -18.08
N THR A 241 -19.50 -10.21 -19.18
CA THR A 241 -18.79 -8.95 -19.39
C THR A 241 -19.70 -7.75 -19.10
N GLY A 242 -19.11 -6.62 -18.66
CA GLY A 242 -19.85 -5.40 -18.34
C GLY A 242 -20.09 -5.17 -16.86
N GLU A 243 -20.74 -4.04 -16.57
CA GLU A 243 -21.11 -3.68 -15.19
C GLU A 243 -22.23 -4.63 -14.71
N PRO A 244 -22.09 -5.24 -13.50
CA PRO A 244 -23.06 -6.16 -12.98
C PRO A 244 -24.33 -5.41 -12.53
N GLY A 245 -25.49 -6.00 -12.81
CA GLY A 245 -26.78 -5.47 -12.42
C GLY A 245 -27.51 -6.36 -11.41
N LEU A 246 -28.70 -5.90 -10.98
CA LEU A 246 -29.53 -6.63 -10.00
C LEU A 246 -29.91 -8.04 -10.50
N ARG A 247 -30.10 -8.20 -11.83
CA ARG A 247 -30.39 -9.50 -12.42
C ARG A 247 -29.23 -10.48 -12.28
N ASP A 248 -27.99 -10.01 -12.48
CA ASP A 248 -26.79 -10.87 -12.33
C ASP A 248 -26.70 -11.36 -10.88
N LEU A 249 -26.99 -10.48 -9.91
CA LEU A 249 -26.98 -10.82 -8.50
C LEU A 249 -28.11 -11.80 -8.13
N SER A 250 -29.33 -11.58 -8.62
CA SER A 250 -30.47 -12.49 -8.43
C SER A 250 -30.18 -13.87 -8.99
N ASP A 251 -29.70 -13.95 -10.24
CA ASP A 251 -29.31 -15.23 -10.88
C ASP A 251 -28.25 -15.99 -10.05
N ALA A 252 -27.25 -15.27 -9.55
CA ALA A 252 -26.18 -15.88 -8.73
C ALA A 252 -26.73 -16.37 -7.36
N LEU A 253 -27.59 -15.61 -6.72
CA LEU A 253 -28.25 -16.00 -5.46
C LEU A 253 -29.12 -17.25 -5.66
N VAL A 254 -29.94 -17.28 -6.71
CA VAL A 254 -30.77 -18.44 -7.04
C VAL A 254 -29.91 -19.70 -7.31
N ALA A 255 -28.80 -19.55 -8.03
CA ALA A 255 -27.90 -20.66 -8.32
C ALA A 255 -27.30 -21.28 -7.05
N VAL A 256 -27.01 -20.46 -6.03
CA VAL A 256 -26.37 -20.88 -4.78
C VAL A 256 -27.37 -21.29 -3.69
N PHE A 257 -28.41 -20.50 -3.51
CA PHE A 257 -29.34 -20.62 -2.37
C PHE A 257 -30.72 -21.20 -2.77
N GLY A 258 -31.01 -21.33 -4.07
CA GLY A 258 -32.31 -21.74 -4.58
C GLY A 258 -33.36 -20.63 -4.55
N THR A 259 -32.98 -19.44 -4.04
CA THR A 259 -33.81 -18.23 -3.96
C THR A 259 -32.93 -17.00 -4.01
N ASP A 260 -33.46 -15.89 -4.48
CA ASP A 260 -32.79 -14.58 -4.42
C ASP A 260 -33.20 -13.76 -3.19
N PHE A 261 -34.00 -14.31 -2.28
CA PHE A 261 -34.53 -13.67 -1.09
C PHE A 261 -35.32 -12.39 -1.37
N GLY A 262 -35.87 -12.24 -2.58
CA GLY A 262 -36.54 -11.01 -3.00
C GLY A 262 -35.59 -9.80 -3.04
N VAL A 263 -34.37 -9.99 -3.56
CA VAL A 263 -33.34 -8.92 -3.66
C VAL A 263 -33.84 -7.73 -4.43
N GLN A 264 -33.62 -6.52 -3.86
CA GLN A 264 -34.08 -5.25 -4.45
C GLN A 264 -33.22 -4.08 -3.98
N ASN A 265 -33.43 -2.92 -4.60
CA ASN A 265 -32.85 -1.62 -4.20
C ASN A 265 -31.35 -1.69 -3.89
N PRO A 266 -30.50 -2.10 -4.86
CA PRO A 266 -29.08 -2.15 -4.63
C PRO A 266 -28.52 -0.75 -4.37
N ALA A 267 -27.79 -0.59 -3.27
CA ALA A 267 -26.96 0.60 -3.07
C ALA A 267 -25.77 0.57 -4.04
N TRP A 268 -25.20 -0.61 -4.21
CA TRP A 268 -24.15 -0.87 -5.21
C TRP A 268 -24.06 -2.38 -5.49
N ILE A 269 -23.53 -2.71 -6.67
CA ILE A 269 -23.12 -4.05 -7.08
C ILE A 269 -21.75 -3.94 -7.74
N SER A 270 -20.82 -4.83 -7.43
CA SER A 270 -19.47 -4.87 -8.00
C SER A 270 -19.11 -6.31 -8.34
N ARG A 271 -18.27 -6.47 -9.38
CA ARG A 271 -17.72 -7.77 -9.78
C ARG A 271 -16.21 -7.78 -9.56
N PHE A 272 -15.70 -8.87 -8.99
CA PHE A 272 -14.27 -9.12 -8.85
C PHE A 272 -13.94 -10.58 -9.19
N THR A 273 -12.70 -10.84 -9.54
CA THR A 273 -12.23 -12.15 -9.99
C THR A 273 -11.04 -12.63 -9.19
N ASP A 274 -10.63 -13.87 -9.43
CA ASP A 274 -9.41 -14.45 -8.88
C ASP A 274 -8.18 -14.25 -9.77
N ALA A 275 -8.24 -13.34 -10.75
CA ALA A 275 -7.08 -12.98 -11.55
C ALA A 275 -5.91 -12.58 -10.64
N ALA A 276 -4.74 -13.16 -10.89
CA ALA A 276 -3.50 -12.83 -10.19
C ALA A 276 -2.47 -12.35 -11.19
N ARG A 277 -2.16 -11.06 -11.17
CA ARG A 277 -1.25 -10.43 -12.14
C ARG A 277 -0.30 -9.45 -11.46
N GLN A 278 0.91 -9.38 -11.98
CA GLN A 278 1.94 -8.46 -11.51
C GLN A 278 2.63 -7.75 -12.66
N ALA A 279 2.89 -6.46 -12.51
CA ALA A 279 3.70 -5.69 -13.45
C ALA A 279 5.13 -6.25 -13.49
N VAL A 280 5.64 -6.49 -14.69
CA VAL A 280 7.00 -7.05 -14.87
C VAL A 280 8.09 -6.09 -14.38
N SER A 281 7.77 -4.81 -14.31
CA SER A 281 8.61 -3.76 -13.71
C SER A 281 7.72 -2.76 -12.98
N TYR A 282 8.18 -2.24 -11.83
CA TYR A 282 7.48 -1.19 -11.08
C TYR A 282 7.93 0.21 -11.48
N ARG A 283 8.89 0.29 -12.40
CA ARG A 283 9.43 1.54 -12.90
C ARG A 283 9.70 1.47 -14.40
N ARG A 284 9.43 2.57 -15.10
CA ARG A 284 9.91 2.84 -16.45
C ARG A 284 10.25 4.32 -16.57
N GLU A 285 11.56 4.61 -16.51
CA GLU A 285 12.09 5.97 -16.51
C GLU A 285 11.50 6.81 -15.35
N ARG A 286 10.68 7.85 -15.67
CA ARG A 286 10.05 8.75 -14.71
C ARG A 286 8.65 8.28 -14.23
N VAL A 287 8.21 7.11 -14.68
CA VAL A 287 6.93 6.53 -14.31
C VAL A 287 7.14 5.36 -13.35
N LEU A 288 6.44 5.39 -12.21
CA LEU A 288 6.45 4.32 -11.22
C LEU A 288 5.03 3.80 -10.98
N LEU A 289 4.91 2.59 -10.45
CA LEU A 289 3.63 1.96 -10.13
C LEU A 289 3.65 1.50 -8.67
N ALA A 290 2.51 1.65 -7.97
CA ALA A 290 2.34 1.15 -6.60
C ALA A 290 0.92 0.60 -6.37
N GLY A 291 0.78 -0.35 -5.45
CA GLY A 291 -0.48 -0.99 -5.12
C GLY A 291 -1.09 -1.77 -6.30
N ASP A 292 -2.40 -1.73 -6.43
CA ASP A 292 -3.13 -2.47 -7.47
C ASP A 292 -2.71 -2.11 -8.90
N ALA A 293 -2.11 -0.95 -9.13
CA ALA A 293 -1.53 -0.61 -10.43
C ALA A 293 -0.34 -1.51 -10.78
N ALA A 294 0.39 -1.99 -9.77
CA ALA A 294 1.54 -2.87 -9.91
C ALA A 294 1.21 -4.36 -9.71
N HIS A 295 0.19 -4.71 -8.93
CA HIS A 295 -0.17 -6.10 -8.63
C HIS A 295 -1.64 -6.24 -8.20
N ILE A 296 -2.31 -7.25 -8.74
CA ILE A 296 -3.69 -7.60 -8.36
C ILE A 296 -3.76 -9.09 -8.01
N HIS A 297 -4.63 -9.40 -7.10
CA HIS A 297 -4.95 -10.77 -6.69
C HIS A 297 -6.33 -10.83 -6.03
N HIS A 298 -6.83 -12.02 -5.77
CA HIS A 298 -8.09 -12.20 -5.03
C HIS A 298 -8.00 -11.58 -3.63
N SER A 299 -9.12 -11.07 -3.14
CA SER A 299 -9.22 -10.37 -1.85
C SER A 299 -9.04 -11.26 -0.61
N VAL A 300 -8.87 -12.59 -0.78
CA VAL A 300 -8.65 -13.53 0.33
C VAL A 300 -7.47 -13.11 1.20
N GLY A 301 -7.69 -13.05 2.52
CA GLY A 301 -6.67 -12.64 3.48
C GLY A 301 -6.39 -11.15 3.55
N GLY A 302 -7.12 -10.29 2.82
CA GLY A 302 -7.03 -8.82 2.95
C GLY A 302 -5.67 -8.21 2.58
N GLN A 303 -4.89 -8.85 1.69
CA GLN A 303 -3.50 -8.49 1.44
C GLN A 303 -3.31 -7.20 0.61
N GLY A 304 -4.21 -6.91 -0.35
CA GLY A 304 -3.97 -5.89 -1.39
C GLY A 304 -3.72 -4.48 -0.85
N LEU A 305 -4.64 -3.94 -0.05
CA LEU A 305 -4.50 -2.62 0.57
C LEU A 305 -3.22 -2.55 1.42
N ASN A 306 -2.97 -3.57 2.22
CA ASN A 306 -1.82 -3.64 3.12
C ASN A 306 -0.49 -3.66 2.35
N THR A 307 -0.42 -4.41 1.25
CA THR A 307 0.76 -4.44 0.37
C THR A 307 0.97 -3.08 -0.31
N GLY A 308 -0.12 -2.44 -0.79
CA GLY A 308 -0.06 -1.13 -1.42
C GLY A 308 0.40 0.00 -0.49
N VAL A 309 -0.04 0.00 0.78
CA VAL A 309 0.47 0.95 1.79
C VAL A 309 1.98 0.74 2.03
N GLN A 310 2.43 -0.50 2.11
CA GLN A 310 3.84 -0.80 2.26
C GLN A 310 4.67 -0.41 1.03
N ASP A 311 4.11 -0.55 -0.20
CA ASP A 311 4.74 -0.06 -1.42
C ASP A 311 4.93 1.45 -1.35
N ALA A 312 3.89 2.18 -0.94
CA ALA A 312 3.91 3.63 -0.82
C ALA A 312 5.00 4.12 0.14
N VAL A 313 5.12 3.47 1.30
CA VAL A 313 6.13 3.84 2.30
C VAL A 313 7.54 3.50 1.83
N ASN A 314 7.74 2.35 1.18
CA ASN A 314 9.04 1.98 0.63
C ASN A 314 9.48 2.92 -0.51
N LEU A 315 8.53 3.32 -1.37
CA LEU A 315 8.79 4.22 -2.49
C LEU A 315 8.98 5.68 -2.03
N GLY A 316 8.15 6.15 -1.10
CA GLY A 316 8.03 7.57 -0.77
C GLY A 316 9.34 8.24 -0.39
N TRP A 317 10.06 7.67 0.57
CA TRP A 317 11.35 8.24 1.00
C TRP A 317 12.44 8.14 -0.08
N LYS A 318 12.46 7.06 -0.89
CA LYS A 318 13.42 6.89 -1.99
C LYS A 318 13.18 7.94 -3.07
N LEU A 319 11.92 8.11 -3.47
CA LEU A 319 11.52 9.10 -4.46
C LEU A 319 11.81 10.52 -3.96
N ALA A 320 11.56 10.80 -2.69
CA ALA A 320 11.87 12.08 -2.09
C ALA A 320 13.37 12.41 -2.17
N GLN A 321 14.24 11.46 -1.85
CA GLN A 321 15.69 11.69 -1.93
C GLN A 321 16.17 11.94 -3.36
N VAL A 322 15.63 11.21 -4.33
CA VAL A 322 15.99 11.40 -5.75
C VAL A 322 15.46 12.74 -6.27
N VAL A 323 14.22 13.10 -5.97
CA VAL A 323 13.62 14.39 -6.35
C VAL A 323 14.39 15.57 -5.77
N ARG A 324 14.86 15.46 -4.54
CA ARG A 324 15.67 16.48 -3.86
C ARG A 324 17.14 16.49 -4.30
N GLY A 325 17.55 15.59 -5.20
CA GLY A 325 18.93 15.49 -5.65
C GLY A 325 19.92 14.96 -4.58
N ILE A 326 19.41 14.33 -3.53
CA ILE A 326 20.20 13.78 -2.41
C ILE A 326 20.83 12.46 -2.81
N ALA A 327 20.06 11.59 -3.46
CA ALA A 327 20.50 10.29 -3.92
C ALA A 327 20.42 10.19 -5.45
N PRO A 328 21.24 9.33 -6.06
CA PRO A 328 21.17 9.10 -7.49
C PRO A 328 19.87 8.41 -7.91
N ASP A 329 19.45 8.60 -9.16
CA ASP A 329 18.23 8.04 -9.75
C ASP A 329 18.13 6.50 -9.59
N GLY A 330 19.26 5.79 -9.60
CA GLY A 330 19.34 4.34 -9.37
C GLY A 330 18.80 3.87 -8.00
N LEU A 331 18.65 4.75 -7.01
CA LEU A 331 17.99 4.40 -5.75
C LEU A 331 16.54 3.90 -5.98
N LEU A 332 15.85 4.41 -7.00
CA LEU A 332 14.49 4.00 -7.34
C LEU A 332 14.40 2.56 -7.87
N ASP A 333 15.50 1.99 -8.38
CA ASP A 333 15.49 0.60 -8.86
C ASP A 333 15.41 -0.39 -7.68
N THR A 334 15.89 0.03 -6.50
CA THR A 334 15.74 -0.75 -5.27
C THR A 334 14.28 -0.91 -4.83
N TYR A 335 13.38 -0.01 -5.23
CA TYR A 335 11.95 -0.16 -4.98
C TYR A 335 11.40 -1.43 -5.65
N HIS A 336 11.69 -1.61 -6.93
CA HIS A 336 11.30 -2.83 -7.64
C HIS A 336 11.99 -4.07 -7.03
N ALA A 337 13.28 -4.01 -6.79
CA ALA A 337 14.04 -5.14 -6.24
C ALA A 337 13.52 -5.62 -4.88
N GLU A 338 13.04 -4.71 -4.04
CA GLU A 338 12.50 -5.02 -2.71
C GLU A 338 11.02 -5.40 -2.75
N ARG A 339 10.18 -4.69 -3.50
CA ARG A 339 8.71 -4.84 -3.42
C ARG A 339 8.13 -5.85 -4.40
N HIS A 340 8.77 -6.06 -5.56
CA HIS A 340 8.32 -7.05 -6.53
C HIS A 340 8.34 -8.49 -5.96
N PRO A 341 9.39 -8.98 -5.28
CA PRO A 341 9.39 -10.30 -4.67
C PRO A 341 8.33 -10.47 -3.56
N VAL A 342 8.07 -9.40 -2.78
CA VAL A 342 7.02 -9.41 -1.74
C VAL A 342 5.65 -9.61 -2.37
N ALA A 343 5.30 -8.84 -3.40
CA ALA A 343 4.03 -8.99 -4.09
C ALA A 343 3.91 -10.34 -4.80
N ALA A 344 4.98 -10.84 -5.45
CA ALA A 344 5.00 -12.19 -6.04
C ALA A 344 4.68 -13.28 -5.01
N ARG A 345 5.20 -13.15 -3.79
CA ARG A 345 4.87 -14.06 -2.68
C ARG A 345 3.40 -13.95 -2.25
N VAL A 346 2.86 -12.74 -2.19
CA VAL A 346 1.44 -12.50 -1.88
C VAL A 346 0.55 -13.14 -2.94
N LEU A 347 0.85 -12.94 -4.22
CA LEU A 347 0.09 -13.56 -5.32
C LEU A 347 0.10 -15.09 -5.21
N ARG A 348 1.28 -15.69 -5.01
CA ARG A 348 1.42 -17.14 -4.83
C ARG A 348 0.58 -17.64 -3.65
N ASN A 349 0.61 -16.94 -2.51
CA ASN A 349 -0.12 -17.33 -1.31
C ASN A 349 -1.63 -17.20 -1.48
N THR A 350 -2.12 -16.17 -2.15
CA THR A 350 -3.56 -16.01 -2.45
C THR A 350 -4.05 -17.04 -3.45
N MET A 351 -3.26 -17.35 -4.49
CA MET A 351 -3.56 -18.43 -5.43
C MET A 351 -3.65 -19.78 -4.72
N ALA A 352 -2.70 -20.11 -3.83
CA ALA A 352 -2.72 -21.33 -3.04
C ALA A 352 -3.96 -21.42 -2.14
N GLN A 353 -4.33 -20.33 -1.47
CA GLN A 353 -5.55 -20.29 -0.66
C GLN A 353 -6.81 -20.54 -1.50
N ILE A 354 -6.94 -19.86 -2.65
CA ILE A 354 -8.08 -20.05 -3.55
C ILE A 354 -8.14 -21.48 -4.06
N ALA A 355 -7.01 -22.07 -4.45
CA ALA A 355 -6.97 -23.49 -4.89
C ALA A 355 -7.47 -24.43 -3.78
N MET A 356 -7.01 -24.26 -2.53
CA MET A 356 -7.45 -25.07 -1.39
C MET A 356 -8.90 -24.82 -0.98
N LEU A 357 -9.45 -23.64 -1.29
CA LEU A 357 -10.84 -23.30 -1.00
C LEU A 357 -11.82 -23.86 -2.04
N ARG A 358 -11.35 -24.33 -3.19
CA ARG A 358 -12.22 -24.99 -4.18
C ARG A 358 -12.76 -26.31 -3.63
N ARG A 359 -14.08 -26.43 -3.60
CA ARG A 359 -14.73 -27.70 -3.23
C ARG A 359 -15.03 -28.51 -4.49
N GLY A 360 -14.92 -29.83 -4.40
CA GLY A 360 -15.21 -30.78 -5.47
C GLY A 360 -14.21 -31.91 -5.49
N GLU A 361 -12.93 -31.63 -5.28
CA GLU A 361 -11.91 -32.68 -5.30
C GLU A 361 -11.59 -33.17 -3.87
N ALA A 362 -11.75 -34.47 -3.61
CA ALA A 362 -11.43 -35.06 -2.32
C ALA A 362 -9.97 -34.81 -1.92
N GLY A 363 -9.06 -34.80 -2.90
CA GLY A 363 -7.64 -34.54 -2.70
C GLY A 363 -7.35 -33.13 -2.19
N LEU A 364 -8.02 -32.11 -2.71
CA LEU A 364 -7.84 -30.70 -2.23
C LEU A 364 -8.38 -30.52 -0.81
N ARG A 365 -9.48 -31.19 -0.45
CA ARG A 365 -9.98 -31.19 0.94
C ARG A 365 -8.97 -31.83 1.88
N ALA A 366 -8.46 -33.01 1.53
CA ALA A 366 -7.43 -33.70 2.33
C ALA A 366 -6.16 -32.86 2.46
N ALA A 367 -5.69 -32.22 1.39
CA ALA A 367 -4.53 -31.33 1.43
C ALA A 367 -4.76 -30.12 2.36
N ARG A 368 -5.94 -29.48 2.31
CA ARG A 368 -6.29 -28.40 3.22
C ARG A 368 -6.34 -28.85 4.67
N ASP A 369 -6.92 -30.03 4.95
CA ASP A 369 -7.02 -30.55 6.31
C ASP A 369 -5.63 -30.86 6.88
N VAL A 370 -4.71 -31.44 6.09
CA VAL A 370 -3.29 -31.62 6.46
C VAL A 370 -2.59 -30.27 6.72
N VAL A 371 -2.82 -29.27 5.86
CA VAL A 371 -2.27 -27.92 6.08
C VAL A 371 -2.83 -27.31 7.36
N SER A 372 -4.12 -27.49 7.65
CA SER A 372 -4.75 -27.02 8.88
C SER A 372 -4.12 -27.66 10.13
N ASP A 373 -3.86 -28.98 10.09
CA ASP A 373 -3.18 -29.70 11.18
C ASP A 373 -1.76 -29.18 11.40
N LEU A 374 -1.01 -28.93 10.32
CA LEU A 374 0.32 -28.31 10.39
C LEU A 374 0.26 -26.91 11.00
N LEU A 375 -0.70 -26.10 10.60
CA LEU A 375 -0.88 -24.74 11.09
C LEU A 375 -1.41 -24.67 12.53
N ALA A 376 -1.90 -25.77 13.09
CA ALA A 376 -2.22 -25.89 14.50
C ALA A 376 -0.97 -26.03 15.41
N MET A 377 0.18 -26.41 14.82
CA MET A 377 1.45 -26.44 15.55
C MET A 377 1.99 -25.03 15.78
N GLU A 378 2.67 -24.82 16.89
CA GLU A 378 3.10 -23.49 17.34
C GLU A 378 4.02 -22.77 16.33
N GLU A 379 5.11 -23.40 15.90
CA GLU A 379 6.08 -22.78 14.99
C GLU A 379 5.47 -22.49 13.59
N PRO A 380 4.80 -23.41 12.88
CA PRO A 380 4.11 -23.11 11.63
C PRO A 380 3.05 -22.01 11.81
N ARG A 381 2.26 -22.02 12.91
CA ARG A 381 1.26 -20.99 13.19
C ARG A 381 1.90 -19.61 13.28
N LYS A 382 2.95 -19.46 14.11
CA LYS A 382 3.67 -18.18 14.27
C LYS A 382 4.27 -17.71 12.95
N ARG A 383 4.89 -18.62 12.20
CA ARG A 383 5.51 -18.28 10.91
C ARG A 383 4.49 -17.83 9.87
N PHE A 384 3.37 -18.54 9.72
CA PHE A 384 2.29 -18.16 8.82
C PHE A 384 1.52 -16.93 9.33
N GLY A 385 1.32 -16.81 10.64
CA GLY A 385 0.75 -15.62 11.26
C GLY A 385 1.56 -14.36 10.95
N ALA A 386 2.88 -14.42 11.12
CA ALA A 386 3.80 -13.34 10.75
C ALA A 386 3.76 -13.03 9.24
N MET A 387 3.71 -14.07 8.39
CA MET A 387 3.60 -13.92 6.93
C MET A 387 2.29 -13.22 6.53
N MET A 388 1.16 -13.67 7.06
CA MET A 388 -0.15 -13.10 6.75
C MET A 388 -0.29 -11.66 7.27
N SER A 389 0.43 -11.33 8.33
CA SER A 389 0.46 -9.99 8.94
C SER A 389 1.52 -9.05 8.36
N GLY A 390 2.37 -9.54 7.42
CA GLY A 390 3.46 -8.78 6.81
C GLY A 390 4.67 -8.53 7.74
N LEU A 391 4.73 -9.20 8.89
CA LEU A 391 5.78 -9.02 9.89
C LEU A 391 7.06 -9.81 9.58
N ASP A 392 7.01 -10.77 8.67
CA ASP A 392 8.13 -11.63 8.27
C ASP A 392 8.94 -11.06 7.09
N ILE A 393 8.52 -9.93 6.52
CA ILE A 393 9.17 -9.36 5.33
C ILE A 393 10.63 -9.06 5.61
N ARG A 394 11.50 -9.57 4.75
CA ARG A 394 12.94 -9.28 4.70
C ARG A 394 13.31 -8.91 3.28
N TYR A 395 13.94 -7.76 3.11
CA TYR A 395 14.57 -7.37 1.85
C TYR A 395 15.96 -8.01 1.75
N ASP A 396 16.34 -8.42 0.56
CA ASP A 396 17.68 -8.97 0.31
C ASP A 396 18.70 -7.82 0.23
N LEU A 397 19.35 -7.57 1.34
CA LEU A 397 20.42 -6.57 1.48
C LEU A 397 21.79 -7.24 1.66
N GLY A 398 21.90 -8.52 1.31
CA GLY A 398 23.08 -9.32 1.46
C GLY A 398 23.14 -10.15 2.74
N GLU A 399 24.32 -10.73 3.00
CA GLU A 399 24.59 -11.52 4.18
C GLU A 399 24.94 -10.64 5.38
N GLY A 400 24.65 -11.12 6.60
CA GLY A 400 24.94 -10.41 7.83
C GLY A 400 23.99 -10.75 8.95
N HIS A 401 23.82 -9.82 9.87
CA HIS A 401 22.96 -9.95 11.04
C HIS A 401 21.51 -10.25 10.67
N GLU A 402 20.79 -11.00 11.48
CA GLU A 402 19.40 -11.42 11.23
C GLU A 402 18.41 -10.24 11.10
N LEU A 403 18.72 -9.10 11.70
CA LEU A 403 17.95 -7.85 11.53
C LEU A 403 18.06 -7.23 10.14
N LEU A 404 19.16 -7.49 9.39
CA LEU A 404 19.43 -6.84 8.12
C LEU A 404 18.31 -7.11 7.11
N GLY A 405 17.76 -6.04 6.54
CA GLY A 405 16.65 -6.07 5.59
C GLY A 405 15.27 -6.27 6.24
N ARG A 406 15.18 -6.47 7.56
CA ARG A 406 13.91 -6.62 8.28
C ARG A 406 13.45 -5.30 8.88
N ARG A 407 12.17 -5.27 9.23
CA ARG A 407 11.62 -4.16 10.01
C ARG A 407 12.32 -4.09 11.38
N MET A 408 12.60 -2.88 11.82
CA MET A 408 13.07 -2.64 13.19
C MET A 408 11.93 -2.90 14.18
N PRO A 409 12.12 -3.69 15.26
CA PRO A 409 11.11 -3.83 16.32
C PRO A 409 10.92 -2.52 17.08
N ASP A 410 9.72 -2.33 17.64
CA ASP A 410 9.42 -1.17 18.50
C ASP A 410 9.95 -1.40 19.92
N LEU A 411 11.15 -0.97 20.17
CA LEU A 411 11.85 -1.14 21.46
C LEU A 411 11.55 0.00 22.44
N ASP A 412 11.52 -0.32 23.72
CA ASP A 412 11.61 0.66 24.79
C ASP A 412 13.08 1.03 24.98
N LEU A 413 13.40 2.26 24.66
CA LEU A 413 14.76 2.82 24.72
C LEU A 413 14.90 3.77 25.90
N ILE A 414 16.13 3.91 26.39
CA ILE A 414 16.54 5.04 27.20
C ILE A 414 17.44 5.91 26.31
N VAL A 415 16.96 7.10 25.98
CA VAL A 415 17.66 8.10 25.18
C VAL A 415 17.93 9.32 26.05
N ASP A 416 19.20 9.70 26.22
CA ASP A 416 19.61 10.83 27.07
C ASP A 416 19.05 10.73 28.52
N GLY A 417 18.90 9.50 29.05
CA GLY A 417 18.36 9.21 30.37
C GLY A 417 16.83 9.18 30.46
N TYR A 418 16.10 9.39 29.37
CA TYR A 418 14.64 9.38 29.34
C TYR A 418 14.07 8.17 28.57
N PRO A 419 12.99 7.54 29.08
CA PRO A 419 12.33 6.46 28.37
C PRO A 419 11.64 6.98 27.09
N GLN A 420 11.88 6.29 25.98
CA GLN A 420 11.29 6.62 24.67
C GLN A 420 11.03 5.36 23.85
N ARG A 421 9.89 5.29 23.16
CA ARG A 421 9.62 4.23 22.19
C ARG A 421 10.34 4.50 20.87
N LEU A 422 10.90 3.47 20.27
CA LEU A 422 11.63 3.59 19.01
C LEU A 422 10.73 4.14 17.88
N PHE A 423 9.48 3.67 17.75
CA PHE A 423 8.59 4.12 16.68
C PHE A 423 8.25 5.60 16.77
N THR A 424 8.27 6.21 17.97
CA THR A 424 8.07 7.68 18.10
C THR A 424 9.20 8.48 17.47
N LEU A 425 10.40 7.91 17.38
CA LEU A 425 11.55 8.54 16.72
C LEU A 425 11.42 8.56 15.19
N LEU A 426 10.54 7.71 14.63
CA LEU A 426 10.28 7.58 13.19
C LEU A 426 9.10 8.44 12.69
N HIS A 427 8.40 9.18 13.57
CA HIS A 427 7.24 10.01 13.19
C HIS A 427 7.55 11.02 12.07
N GLY A 428 8.76 11.56 12.05
CA GLY A 428 9.21 12.49 11.01
C GLY A 428 9.68 11.84 9.70
N ALA A 429 9.48 10.52 9.54
CA ALA A 429 9.95 9.77 8.37
C ALA A 429 11.46 9.97 8.06
N GLN A 430 12.27 10.19 9.10
CA GLN A 430 13.73 10.34 8.99
C GLN A 430 14.44 9.01 9.29
N ALA A 431 15.61 8.83 8.68
CA ALA A 431 16.47 7.71 9.02
C ALA A 431 17.10 7.88 10.40
N LEU A 432 17.33 6.76 11.10
CA LEU A 432 17.96 6.74 12.41
C LEU A 432 19.24 5.92 12.36
N LEU A 433 20.34 6.46 12.88
CA LEU A 433 21.52 5.71 13.24
C LEU A 433 21.52 5.59 14.78
N ILE A 434 21.23 4.41 15.28
CA ILE A 434 21.09 4.17 16.73
C ILE A 434 22.33 3.43 17.21
N ASN A 435 23.01 4.02 18.20
CA ASN A 435 24.15 3.46 18.88
C ASN A 435 23.68 2.89 20.24
N PHE A 436 23.86 1.59 20.43
CA PHE A 436 23.61 0.87 21.69
C PHE A 436 24.91 0.56 22.45
N GLY A 437 26.07 0.77 21.81
CA GLY A 437 27.38 0.55 22.40
C GLY A 437 27.80 1.62 23.41
N LYS A 438 28.80 1.31 24.22
CA LYS A 438 29.32 2.22 25.25
C LYS A 438 30.31 3.26 24.73
N SER A 439 30.86 3.09 23.54
CA SER A 439 32.01 3.88 23.07
C SER A 439 31.74 4.57 21.74
N GLY A 440 32.08 5.87 21.71
CA GLY A 440 32.34 6.65 20.52
C GLY A 440 31.08 7.09 19.74
N GLY A 441 31.02 8.34 19.36
CA GLY A 441 30.01 8.85 18.43
C GLY A 441 30.31 8.43 16.99
N PHE A 442 29.26 8.29 16.19
CA PHE A 442 29.37 8.15 14.73
C PHE A 442 29.62 9.52 14.13
N ASP A 443 30.67 9.64 13.32
CA ASP A 443 30.93 10.89 12.59
C ASP A 443 30.18 10.88 11.26
N ILE A 444 28.93 11.38 11.30
CA ILE A 444 28.11 11.59 10.10
C ILE A 444 27.69 13.04 9.93
N VAL A 445 28.49 13.99 10.44
CA VAL A 445 28.20 15.42 10.42
C VAL A 445 27.78 15.91 9.02
N SER A 446 28.42 15.41 7.97
CA SER A 446 28.08 15.72 6.57
C SER A 446 26.71 15.24 6.10
N ARG A 447 25.99 14.44 6.90
CA ARG A 447 24.64 13.89 6.60
C ARG A 447 23.64 14.13 7.72
N ALA A 448 23.94 15.04 8.64
CA ALA A 448 23.06 15.33 9.81
C ALA A 448 21.66 15.86 9.44
N ASP A 449 21.50 16.38 8.23
CA ASP A 449 20.22 16.79 7.65
C ASP A 449 19.35 15.60 7.19
N ARG A 450 19.93 14.41 7.02
CA ARG A 450 19.29 13.21 6.44
C ARG A 450 19.11 12.09 7.45
N ILE A 451 19.99 12.01 8.44
CA ILE A 451 20.06 10.90 9.39
C ILE A 451 20.20 11.46 10.79
N ARG A 452 19.28 11.07 11.66
CA ARG A 452 19.35 11.41 13.07
C ARG A 452 20.18 10.37 13.81
N VAL A 453 21.27 10.79 14.46
CA VAL A 453 22.08 9.93 15.34
C VAL A 453 21.50 9.94 16.74
N ILE A 454 21.37 8.76 17.32
CA ILE A 454 20.80 8.56 18.67
C ILE A 454 21.68 7.61 19.45
N ASN A 455 22.09 8.01 20.66
CA ASN A 455 22.67 7.09 21.63
C ASN A 455 21.54 6.59 22.54
N ALA A 456 21.37 5.28 22.62
CA ALA A 456 20.30 4.66 23.38
C ALA A 456 20.79 3.40 24.09
N SER A 457 20.10 3.02 25.14
CA SER A 457 20.22 1.68 25.73
C SER A 457 18.88 0.97 25.68
N HIS A 458 18.94 -0.35 25.61
CA HIS A 458 17.81 -1.26 25.67
C HIS A 458 18.20 -2.53 26.39
N ASP A 459 17.53 -2.83 27.50
CA ASP A 459 17.85 -3.98 28.35
C ASP A 459 16.94 -5.19 28.05
N GLY A 460 16.00 -5.06 27.11
CA GLY A 460 15.06 -6.11 26.74
C GLY A 460 15.62 -7.12 25.74
N ALA A 461 14.87 -8.19 25.53
CA ALA A 461 15.19 -9.17 24.50
C ALA A 461 14.95 -8.59 23.09
N TRP A 462 15.82 -8.94 22.16
CA TRP A 462 15.64 -8.68 20.74
C TRP A 462 14.91 -9.86 20.12
N GLU A 463 13.63 -9.70 19.93
CA GLU A 463 12.78 -10.76 19.40
C GLU A 463 12.03 -10.31 18.16
N LEU A 464 12.04 -11.16 17.13
CA LEU A 464 11.43 -10.87 15.84
C LEU A 464 10.36 -11.92 15.51
N PRO A 465 9.21 -11.50 14.94
CA PRO A 465 8.23 -12.43 14.42
C PRO A 465 8.86 -13.41 13.42
N ALA A 466 8.44 -14.66 13.48
CA ALA A 466 8.87 -15.77 12.62
C ALA A 466 10.28 -16.31 12.81
N ILE A 467 11.20 -15.61 13.50
CA ILE A 467 12.56 -16.12 13.74
C ILE A 467 12.94 -16.18 15.22
N GLY A 468 12.16 -15.54 16.11
CA GLY A 468 12.40 -15.55 17.55
C GLY A 468 13.49 -14.59 17.99
N GLN A 469 14.25 -14.99 19.02
CA GLN A 469 15.31 -14.17 19.60
C GLN A 469 16.50 -14.06 18.65
N VAL A 470 17.05 -12.85 18.57
CA VAL A 470 18.27 -12.52 17.81
C VAL A 470 19.30 -11.85 18.70
N ALA A 471 20.57 -11.86 18.31
CA ALA A 471 21.62 -11.17 19.02
C ALA A 471 21.33 -9.65 19.07
N ALA A 472 21.63 -9.03 20.22
CA ALA A 472 21.54 -7.58 20.33
C ALA A 472 22.67 -6.93 19.51
N PRO A 473 22.36 -6.00 18.57
CA PRO A 473 23.38 -5.27 17.85
C PRO A 473 23.98 -4.14 18.68
N GLU A 474 25.20 -3.74 18.39
CA GLU A 474 25.81 -2.56 19.02
C GLU A 474 25.37 -1.26 18.32
N ALA A 475 25.04 -1.33 17.03
CA ALA A 475 24.50 -0.22 16.30
C ALA A 475 23.64 -0.67 15.12
N VAL A 476 22.66 0.16 14.74
CA VAL A 476 21.78 -0.10 13.60
C VAL A 476 21.52 1.18 12.83
N LEU A 477 21.48 1.07 11.49
CA LEU A 477 20.97 2.10 10.60
C LEU A 477 19.56 1.70 10.18
N VAL A 478 18.56 2.48 10.59
CA VAL A 478 17.16 2.28 10.25
C VAL A 478 16.74 3.29 9.18
N ARG A 479 16.18 2.79 8.08
CA ARG A 479 15.67 3.62 6.97
C ARG A 479 14.35 4.31 7.38
N PRO A 480 13.94 5.35 6.63
CA PRO A 480 12.65 6.04 6.87
C PRO A 480 11.42 5.11 6.84
N ASP A 481 11.47 4.00 6.08
CA ASP A 481 10.42 2.98 6.04
C ASP A 481 10.47 1.97 7.21
N GLY A 482 11.34 2.22 8.19
CA GLY A 482 11.49 1.38 9.37
C GLY A 482 12.26 0.08 9.16
N HIS A 483 12.90 -0.13 7.98
CA HIS A 483 13.73 -1.31 7.75
C HIS A 483 15.19 -1.07 8.11
N VAL A 484 15.84 -2.09 8.64
CA VAL A 484 17.27 -2.04 9.00
C VAL A 484 18.12 -2.18 7.76
N ALA A 485 18.93 -1.17 7.48
CA ALA A 485 19.79 -1.08 6.31
C ALA A 485 21.23 -1.48 6.60
N TRP A 486 21.66 -1.42 7.86
CA TRP A 486 22.97 -1.82 8.30
C TRP A 486 22.92 -2.18 9.78
N VAL A 487 23.71 -3.16 10.16
CA VAL A 487 23.95 -3.58 11.54
C VAL A 487 25.44 -3.64 11.77
N GLY A 488 25.90 -2.98 12.80
CA GLY A 488 27.33 -2.84 13.06
C GLY A 488 27.75 -3.18 14.47
N ASP A 489 29.04 -3.28 14.59
CA ASP A 489 29.80 -3.36 15.80
C ASP A 489 30.66 -2.08 16.01
N GLU A 490 31.52 -2.08 17.00
CA GLU A 490 32.44 -0.97 17.30
C GLU A 490 33.32 -0.57 16.11
N SER A 491 33.56 -1.47 15.16
CA SER A 491 34.43 -1.21 13.98
C SER A 491 33.77 -0.35 12.91
N GLN A 492 32.46 -0.16 12.95
CA GLN A 492 31.64 0.57 11.96
C GLN A 492 31.83 0.10 10.52
N ARG A 493 32.31 -1.14 10.32
CA ARG A 493 32.59 -1.68 8.99
C ARG A 493 31.35 -1.71 8.13
N GLY A 494 31.45 -1.18 6.90
CA GLY A 494 30.36 -1.13 5.91
C GLY A 494 29.30 -0.04 6.18
N LEU A 495 29.42 0.75 7.25
CA LEU A 495 28.52 1.86 7.50
C LEU A 495 28.55 2.90 6.38
N GLU A 496 29.76 3.32 5.96
CA GLU A 496 29.90 4.33 4.90
C GLU A 496 29.33 3.83 3.57
N ASP A 497 29.53 2.55 3.23
CA ASP A 497 28.93 1.96 2.03
C ASP A 497 27.41 1.97 2.11
N ALA A 498 26.82 1.59 3.25
CA ALA A 498 25.37 1.66 3.48
C ALA A 498 24.85 3.10 3.40
N LEU A 499 25.57 4.06 3.96
CA LEU A 499 25.22 5.48 3.89
C LEU A 499 25.22 5.99 2.44
N ILE A 500 26.22 5.62 1.65
CA ILE A 500 26.31 6.00 0.23
C ILE A 500 25.15 5.37 -0.58
N ILE A 501 24.88 4.08 -0.37
CA ILE A 501 23.83 3.35 -1.10
C ILE A 501 22.47 3.99 -0.83
N TRP A 502 22.15 4.26 0.45
CA TRP A 502 20.79 4.63 0.84
C TRP A 502 20.57 6.13 0.93
N PHE A 503 21.61 6.93 1.17
CA PHE A 503 21.47 8.36 1.43
C PHE A 503 22.41 9.23 0.59
N GLY A 504 23.06 8.62 -0.41
CA GLY A 504 23.97 9.33 -1.31
C GLY A 504 25.33 9.66 -0.67
N SER A 505 26.24 10.17 -1.48
CA SER A 505 27.53 10.63 -1.00
C SER A 505 27.38 11.83 -0.06
N ALA A 506 28.35 12.01 0.83
CA ALA A 506 28.46 13.23 1.62
C ALA A 506 28.45 14.46 0.68
N ALA A 507 27.73 15.50 1.04
CA ALA A 507 27.86 16.77 0.31
C ALA A 507 29.32 17.20 0.36
N ALA A 508 29.90 17.56 -0.79
CA ALA A 508 31.21 18.20 -0.80
C ALA A 508 31.09 19.49 0.04
N ALA A 509 31.92 19.57 1.10
CA ALA A 509 31.94 20.69 2.02
C ALA A 509 32.37 21.99 1.31
#